data_99e431fa46c64093a5277f48c24f8d9b
#
_entry.id   99e431fa46c64093a5277f48c24f8d9b
#
_cell.length_a   1.000
_cell.length_b   1.000
_cell.length_c   1.000
_cell.angle_alpha   90.00
_cell.angle_beta   90.00
_cell.angle_gamma   90.00
#
_symmetry.space_group_name_H-M   'P 1'
#
loop_
_entity.id
_entity.type
_entity.pdbx_description
1 polymer ?
#
loop_
_entity_poly.entity_id
_entity_poly.type
_entity_poly.pdbx_seq_one_letter_code
_entity_poly.pdbx_strand_id
1 'polypeptide(L)'
;GVSLVPIYTNLSDGWGECLINTPKEGTYLNAPGVAFALLNSLDIAYPQIIEQEKENQDIVIQAAWNKRRDKLTLVVLNFSQNTQPCKIDFSQIKKSFRVRKGMKIAPQSDLSFNTLQHPEEVKVESFVPSTGKMMKLGLPGNSLIVVELQAERSHGIHVNASTGNDASIGSLAYPLKTIQAAADMAEPGDTVIVHEGIYRERVSPSRGGESEEKPIVFMAAKGENVEIKGSEVMKGWKKVNDTTWEVGIPNKFFGGFNPYAETLHGDWFERG
;
A
#
# COMPACT_ATOMS: atom_id res chain seq x y z
N GLY A 1 12.81 -11.89 -11.66
CA GLY A 1 13.22 -12.97 -10.79
C GLY A 1 14.10 -12.41 -9.70
N VAL A 2 13.75 -12.62 -8.44
CA VAL A 2 14.60 -12.28 -7.30
C VAL A 2 15.69 -13.33 -7.25
N SER A 3 16.90 -12.97 -7.61
CA SER A 3 18.07 -13.81 -7.35
C SER A 3 18.35 -13.76 -5.85
N LEU A 4 18.17 -14.87 -5.17
CA LEU A 4 18.66 -15.04 -3.81
C LEU A 4 20.20 -15.02 -3.86
N VAL A 5 20.78 -13.92 -3.43
CA VAL A 5 22.21 -13.89 -3.13
C VAL A 5 22.40 -14.69 -1.85
N PRO A 6 23.24 -15.73 -1.84
CA PRO A 6 23.48 -16.48 -0.63
C PRO A 6 24.03 -15.56 0.46
N ILE A 7 23.40 -15.59 1.62
CA ILE A 7 23.85 -14.86 2.81
C ILE A 7 25.02 -15.65 3.37
N TYR A 8 26.23 -15.18 3.15
CA TYR A 8 27.41 -15.72 3.84
C TYR A 8 27.55 -15.03 5.18
N THR A 9 27.44 -15.79 6.25
CA THR A 9 27.91 -15.38 7.56
C THR A 9 29.35 -15.82 7.67
N ASN A 10 30.29 -14.91 7.78
CA ASN A 10 31.67 -15.27 8.06
C ASN A 10 31.88 -15.37 9.57
N LEU A 11 32.34 -16.52 9.98
CA LEU A 11 32.57 -16.83 11.41
C LEU A 11 33.97 -16.45 11.91
N SER A 12 34.92 -16.07 11.04
CA SER A 12 36.29 -15.90 11.52
C SER A 12 37.20 -14.85 10.89
N ASP A 13 37.14 -14.55 9.58
CA ASP A 13 38.34 -13.99 8.97
C ASP A 13 38.16 -12.77 8.06
N GLY A 14 37.17 -11.93 8.30
CA GLY A 14 37.14 -10.60 7.66
C GLY A 14 36.96 -10.59 6.13
N TRP A 15 36.31 -11.57 5.55
CA TRP A 15 35.86 -11.48 4.15
C TRP A 15 34.82 -10.37 4.04
N GLY A 16 35.21 -9.27 3.38
CA GLY A 16 34.37 -8.07 3.25
C GLY A 16 33.09 -8.25 2.45
N GLU A 17 32.83 -9.46 1.95
CA GLU A 17 31.67 -9.76 1.10
C GLU A 17 30.44 -10.29 1.86
N CYS A 18 30.55 -10.53 3.16
CA CYS A 18 29.43 -10.99 3.97
C CYS A 18 28.50 -9.84 4.38
N LEU A 19 27.20 -10.13 4.59
CA LEU A 19 26.23 -9.15 5.07
C LEU A 19 26.38 -8.92 6.59
N ILE A 20 26.73 -9.96 7.32
CA ILE A 20 26.81 -9.97 8.79
C ILE A 20 28.15 -10.55 9.22
N ASN A 21 28.88 -9.83 10.03
CA ASN A 21 30.07 -10.33 10.70
C ASN A 21 29.74 -10.74 12.15
N THR A 22 30.21 -11.92 12.55
CA THR A 22 29.97 -12.50 13.87
C THR A 22 31.27 -12.95 14.51
N PRO A 23 32.22 -12.02 14.80
CA PRO A 23 33.40 -12.37 15.59
C PRO A 23 33.00 -12.77 17.02
N LYS A 24 33.91 -13.38 17.75
CA LYS A 24 33.63 -13.86 19.16
C LYS A 24 33.16 -12.76 20.08
N GLU A 25 33.61 -11.53 19.84
CA GLU A 25 33.35 -10.35 20.66
C GLU A 25 32.04 -9.67 20.38
N GLY A 26 31.30 -10.02 19.29
CA GLY A 26 30.03 -9.39 18.94
C GLY A 26 29.59 -9.63 17.51
N THR A 27 28.53 -8.93 17.11
CA THR A 27 27.94 -9.03 15.75
C THR A 27 27.70 -7.64 15.19
N TYR A 28 28.02 -7.41 13.94
CA TYR A 28 27.73 -6.16 13.23
C TYR A 28 27.38 -6.39 11.76
N LEU A 29 26.66 -5.45 11.16
CA LEU A 29 26.33 -5.45 9.73
C LEU A 29 27.47 -4.80 8.94
N ASN A 30 27.91 -5.43 7.87
CA ASN A 30 28.74 -4.77 6.86
C ASN A 30 27.90 -3.76 6.03
N ALA A 31 28.56 -2.89 5.28
CA ALA A 31 27.89 -1.92 4.43
C ALA A 31 26.85 -2.55 3.48
N PRO A 32 27.11 -3.66 2.78
CA PRO A 32 26.08 -4.39 2.04
C PRO A 32 24.93 -4.90 2.92
N GLY A 33 25.22 -5.34 4.14
CA GLY A 33 24.20 -5.78 5.11
C GLY A 33 23.27 -4.67 5.56
N VAL A 34 23.82 -3.48 5.79
CA VAL A 34 23.02 -2.27 6.10
C VAL A 34 22.10 -1.91 4.94
N ALA A 35 22.62 -1.93 3.70
CA ALA A 35 21.82 -1.65 2.50
C ALA A 35 20.72 -2.72 2.29
N PHE A 36 21.06 -4.00 2.47
CA PHE A 36 20.11 -5.09 2.36
C PHE A 36 18.99 -4.99 3.40
N ALA A 37 19.32 -4.70 4.65
CA ALA A 37 18.34 -4.52 5.72
C ALA A 37 17.40 -3.34 5.41
N LEU A 38 17.93 -2.22 4.89
CA LEU A 38 17.13 -1.09 4.46
C LEU A 38 16.16 -1.49 3.35
N LEU A 39 16.65 -2.08 2.27
CA LEU A 39 15.83 -2.45 1.11
C LEU A 39 14.77 -3.49 1.45
N ASN A 40 15.10 -4.46 2.31
CA ASN A 40 14.15 -5.48 2.74
C ASN A 40 13.03 -4.94 3.66
N SER A 41 13.21 -3.77 4.25
CA SER A 41 12.19 -3.11 5.08
C SER A 41 11.13 -2.37 4.28
N LEU A 42 11.30 -2.25 2.95
CA LEU A 42 10.44 -1.44 2.11
C LEU A 42 9.13 -2.15 1.74
N ASP A 43 8.02 -1.44 1.89
CA ASP A 43 6.69 -1.90 1.48
C ASP A 43 6.46 -1.56 0.00
N ILE A 44 6.98 -2.40 -0.89
CA ILE A 44 6.90 -2.23 -2.35
C ILE A 44 6.17 -3.42 -3.00
N ALA A 45 5.34 -3.15 -4.02
CA ALA A 45 4.58 -4.18 -4.71
C ALA A 45 4.51 -3.99 -6.23
N TYR A 46 4.32 -2.75 -6.70
CA TYR A 46 4.09 -2.47 -8.11
C TYR A 46 5.16 -1.51 -8.63
N PRO A 47 6.13 -2.02 -9.45
CA PRO A 47 7.14 -1.16 -10.05
C PRO A 47 6.49 -0.12 -10.97
N GLN A 48 7.07 1.08 -10.96
CA GLN A 48 6.67 2.19 -11.79
C GLN A 48 7.74 2.42 -12.87
N ILE A 49 7.32 2.63 -14.10
CA ILE A 49 8.24 3.02 -15.17
C ILE A 49 8.72 4.44 -14.91
N ILE A 50 10.03 4.64 -15.04
CA ILE A 50 10.69 5.93 -14.94
C ILE A 50 11.31 6.23 -16.30
N GLU A 51 10.97 7.39 -16.87
CA GLU A 51 11.62 7.93 -18.06
C GLU A 51 12.80 8.79 -17.61
N GLN A 52 13.97 8.58 -18.21
CA GLN A 52 15.17 9.39 -17.96
C GLN A 52 15.40 10.32 -19.15
N GLU A 53 15.48 11.62 -18.89
CA GLU A 53 15.80 12.61 -19.94
C GLU A 53 17.22 12.44 -20.51
N LYS A 54 18.14 11.97 -19.67
CA LYS A 54 19.54 11.65 -20.05
C LYS A 54 19.93 10.35 -19.38
N GLU A 55 20.44 9.42 -20.16
CA GLU A 55 21.08 8.23 -19.61
C GLU A 55 22.32 8.66 -18.80
N ASN A 56 22.32 8.31 -17.53
CA ASN A 56 23.48 8.39 -16.67
C ASN A 56 23.74 6.99 -16.12
N GLN A 57 24.82 6.37 -16.59
CA GLN A 57 25.16 4.99 -16.21
C GLN A 57 25.53 4.87 -14.73
N ASP A 58 25.90 5.95 -14.09
CA ASP A 58 26.27 5.96 -12.67
C ASP A 58 25.06 6.12 -11.74
N ILE A 59 23.89 6.46 -12.26
CA ILE A 59 22.69 6.66 -11.46
C ILE A 59 21.61 5.67 -11.86
N VAL A 60 21.15 4.88 -10.91
CA VAL A 60 20.00 3.99 -11.07
C VAL A 60 18.85 4.50 -10.20
N ILE A 61 17.69 4.69 -10.82
CA ILE A 61 16.46 5.11 -10.13
C ILE A 61 15.41 4.05 -10.35
N GLN A 62 14.79 3.62 -9.25
CA GLN A 62 13.63 2.76 -9.28
C GLN A 62 12.52 3.37 -8.43
N ALA A 63 11.28 3.20 -8.87
CA ALA A 63 10.12 3.58 -8.11
C ALA A 63 9.14 2.41 -8.04
N ALA A 64 8.47 2.27 -6.91
CA ALA A 64 7.43 1.27 -6.76
C ALA A 64 6.33 1.74 -5.79
N TRP A 65 5.10 1.39 -6.14
CA TRP A 65 3.96 1.55 -5.25
C TRP A 65 3.86 0.38 -4.27
N ASN A 66 3.37 0.65 -3.07
CA ASN A 66 2.91 -0.42 -2.18
C ASN A 66 1.61 -1.05 -2.71
N LYS A 67 1.15 -2.15 -2.06
CA LYS A 67 -0.08 -2.87 -2.46
C LYS A 67 -1.32 -1.97 -2.50
N ARG A 68 -1.43 -1.01 -1.59
CA ARG A 68 -2.55 -0.06 -1.53
C ARG A 68 -2.43 1.11 -2.50
N ARG A 69 -1.30 1.26 -3.18
CA ARG A 69 -0.99 2.38 -4.08
C ARG A 69 -1.15 3.77 -3.43
N ASP A 70 -0.98 3.84 -2.14
CA ASP A 70 -0.99 5.08 -1.36
C ASP A 70 0.41 5.55 -0.95
N LYS A 71 1.42 4.67 -1.06
CA LYS A 71 2.83 5.01 -0.87
C LYS A 71 3.63 4.73 -2.13
N LEU A 72 4.42 5.72 -2.56
CA LEU A 72 5.41 5.58 -3.62
C LEU A 72 6.80 5.60 -2.98
N THR A 73 7.56 4.53 -3.18
CA THR A 73 8.94 4.45 -2.71
C THR A 73 9.87 4.65 -3.90
N LEU A 74 10.80 5.57 -3.74
CA LEU A 74 11.89 5.81 -4.66
C LEU A 74 13.17 5.21 -4.08
N VAL A 75 13.89 4.47 -4.89
CA VAL A 75 15.23 3.96 -4.58
C VAL A 75 16.18 4.53 -5.61
N VAL A 76 17.18 5.28 -5.16
CA VAL A 76 18.16 5.96 -6.01
C VAL A 76 19.55 5.53 -5.60
N LEU A 77 20.31 5.01 -6.55
CA LEU A 77 21.72 4.62 -6.39
C LEU A 77 22.59 5.58 -7.17
N ASN A 78 23.67 6.06 -6.57
CA ASN A 78 24.75 6.76 -7.23
C ASN A 78 26.03 5.95 -7.10
N PHE A 79 26.50 5.39 -8.21
CA PHE A 79 27.72 4.61 -8.28
C PHE A 79 28.97 5.45 -8.57
N SER A 80 28.80 6.76 -8.89
CA SER A 80 29.94 7.64 -9.07
C SER A 80 30.57 8.01 -7.72
N GLN A 81 31.83 8.36 -7.73
CA GLN A 81 32.52 8.86 -6.53
C GLN A 81 32.12 10.28 -6.16
N ASN A 82 31.45 11.00 -7.06
CA ASN A 82 31.10 12.40 -6.89
C ASN A 82 29.62 12.59 -6.55
N THR A 83 29.32 13.66 -5.84
CA THR A 83 27.95 14.08 -5.63
C THR A 83 27.29 14.48 -6.94
N GLN A 84 26.14 13.88 -7.24
CA GLN A 84 25.37 14.12 -8.47
C GLN A 84 24.03 14.81 -8.15
N PRO A 85 23.64 15.84 -8.91
CA PRO A 85 22.29 16.39 -8.79
C PRO A 85 21.27 15.48 -9.49
N CYS A 86 20.15 15.24 -8.82
CA CYS A 86 19.02 14.50 -9.37
C CYS A 86 17.74 15.32 -9.25
N LYS A 87 16.95 15.36 -10.31
CA LYS A 87 15.63 15.97 -10.34
C LYS A 87 14.61 14.91 -10.74
N ILE A 88 13.58 14.73 -9.94
CA ILE A 88 12.51 13.78 -10.19
C ILE A 88 11.22 14.56 -10.37
N ASP A 89 10.61 14.45 -11.54
CA ASP A 89 9.37 15.12 -11.90
C ASP A 89 8.16 14.17 -11.69
N PHE A 90 7.21 14.60 -10.89
CA PHE A 90 5.96 13.90 -10.61
C PHE A 90 4.77 14.48 -11.38
N SER A 91 4.98 15.42 -12.32
CA SER A 91 3.89 16.11 -13.01
C SER A 91 2.97 15.17 -13.78
N GLN A 92 3.48 14.03 -14.25
CA GLN A 92 2.72 13.00 -14.94
C GLN A 92 1.86 12.15 -13.99
N ILE A 93 2.17 12.18 -12.69
CA ILE A 93 1.39 11.47 -11.69
C ILE A 93 0.30 12.42 -11.18
N LYS A 94 -0.97 12.10 -11.48
CA LYS A 94 -2.14 12.90 -11.05
C LYS A 94 -2.40 12.78 -9.53
N LYS A 95 -1.35 12.96 -8.71
CA LYS A 95 -1.41 12.89 -7.25
C LYS A 95 -0.42 13.89 -6.67
N SER A 96 -0.80 14.53 -5.58
CA SER A 96 0.12 15.26 -4.71
C SER A 96 0.76 14.30 -3.72
N PHE A 97 1.97 14.61 -3.30
CA PHE A 97 2.73 13.79 -2.37
C PHE A 97 3.25 14.64 -1.22
N ARG A 98 3.24 14.05 -0.03
CA ARG A 98 4.05 14.49 1.09
C ARG A 98 5.19 13.51 1.32
N VAL A 99 6.36 14.00 1.69
CA VAL A 99 7.45 13.13 2.12
C VAL A 99 7.06 12.51 3.47
N ARG A 100 7.12 11.19 3.54
CA ARG A 100 6.96 10.45 4.77
C ARG A 100 8.31 10.22 5.44
N LYS A 101 9.29 9.78 4.66
CA LYS A 101 10.61 9.43 5.16
C LYS A 101 11.64 9.55 4.05
N GLY A 102 12.79 10.13 4.36
CA GLY A 102 13.99 10.07 3.54
C GLY A 102 15.08 9.35 4.33
N MET A 103 15.72 8.40 3.67
CA MET A 103 16.80 7.59 4.24
C MET A 103 17.94 7.54 3.25
N LYS A 104 19.16 7.59 3.73
CA LYS A 104 20.34 7.47 2.90
C LYS A 104 21.40 6.62 3.59
N ILE A 105 22.17 5.92 2.77
CA ILE A 105 23.46 5.36 3.11
C ILE A 105 24.46 6.09 2.21
N ALA A 106 25.34 6.87 2.81
CA ALA A 106 26.33 7.68 2.09
C ALA A 106 27.64 7.57 2.87
N PRO A 107 28.50 6.61 2.51
CA PRO A 107 29.79 6.46 3.16
C PRO A 107 30.66 7.70 2.90
N GLN A 108 31.54 8.06 3.80
CA GLN A 108 32.41 9.22 3.68
C GLN A 108 33.56 8.99 2.66
N SER A 109 33.88 7.74 2.41
CA SER A 109 34.87 7.33 1.40
C SER A 109 34.56 5.94 0.86
N ASP A 110 35.21 5.55 -0.23
CA ASP A 110 35.13 4.22 -0.83
C ASP A 110 35.67 3.13 0.11
N LEU A 111 36.45 3.54 1.11
CA LEU A 111 37.06 2.65 2.10
C LEU A 111 36.28 2.60 3.41
N SER A 112 35.12 3.29 3.50
CA SER A 112 34.30 3.23 4.70
C SER A 112 33.67 1.83 4.86
N PHE A 113 33.87 1.22 6.01
CA PHE A 113 33.29 -0.09 6.35
C PHE A 113 33.07 -0.20 7.85
N ASN A 114 32.09 -1.00 8.23
CA ASN A 114 31.82 -1.26 9.61
C ASN A 114 32.79 -2.26 10.23
N THR A 115 33.20 -2.02 11.47
CA THR A 115 34.03 -2.88 12.29
C THR A 115 33.38 -3.11 13.64
N LEU A 116 33.92 -4.01 14.45
CA LEU A 116 33.42 -4.21 15.80
C LEU A 116 33.56 -2.95 16.66
N GLN A 117 34.64 -2.16 16.48
CA GLN A 117 34.89 -0.92 17.19
C GLN A 117 34.06 0.25 16.64
N HIS A 118 33.72 0.22 15.35
CA HIS A 118 32.94 1.22 14.66
C HIS A 118 31.80 0.57 13.84
N PRO A 119 30.77 -0.02 14.52
CA PRO A 119 29.73 -0.80 13.86
C PRO A 119 28.74 0.08 13.09
N GLU A 120 28.82 1.40 13.22
CA GLU A 120 27.95 2.40 12.57
C GLU A 120 28.73 3.40 11.70
N GLU A 121 29.94 3.06 11.24
CA GLU A 121 30.69 3.85 10.28
C GLU A 121 29.86 4.04 8.98
N VAL A 122 29.27 2.95 8.50
CA VAL A 122 28.27 2.95 7.44
C VAL A 122 26.91 2.62 8.05
N LYS A 123 26.00 3.57 8.02
CA LYS A 123 24.67 3.48 8.62
C LYS A 123 23.59 4.12 7.78
N VAL A 124 22.35 3.84 8.14
CA VAL A 124 21.20 4.54 7.58
C VAL A 124 21.01 5.88 8.31
N GLU A 125 21.09 6.95 7.56
CA GLU A 125 20.79 8.30 8.04
C GLU A 125 19.44 8.77 7.53
N SER A 126 18.68 9.48 8.38
CA SER A 126 17.45 10.13 7.97
C SER A 126 17.71 11.52 7.42
N PHE A 127 16.95 11.91 6.40
CA PHE A 127 16.97 13.27 5.87
C PHE A 127 15.57 13.67 5.39
N VAL A 128 15.33 14.95 5.17
CA VAL A 128 14.07 15.47 4.66
C VAL A 128 14.29 16.01 3.25
N PRO A 129 13.85 15.31 2.20
CA PRO A 129 13.92 15.84 0.85
C PRO A 129 12.88 16.94 0.64
N SER A 130 13.12 17.81 -0.36
CA SER A 130 12.13 18.81 -0.77
C SER A 130 10.89 18.12 -1.36
N THR A 131 9.72 18.72 -1.15
CA THR A 131 8.45 18.24 -1.68
C THR A 131 7.94 19.16 -2.79
N GLY A 132 7.03 18.65 -3.62
CA GLY A 132 6.38 19.38 -4.70
C GLY A 132 6.23 18.52 -5.94
N LYS A 133 5.81 19.14 -7.04
CA LYS A 133 5.76 18.47 -8.35
C LYS A 133 7.13 18.03 -8.85
N MET A 134 8.18 18.65 -8.34
CA MET A 134 9.57 18.32 -8.68
C MET A 134 10.37 18.17 -7.40
N MET A 135 10.99 17.02 -7.22
CA MET A 135 11.92 16.75 -6.13
C MET A 135 13.35 16.96 -6.61
N LYS A 136 14.14 17.66 -5.82
CA LYS A 136 15.57 17.86 -6.06
C LYS A 136 16.35 17.11 -4.98
N LEU A 137 17.24 16.24 -5.39
CA LEU A 137 18.13 15.48 -4.52
C LEU A 137 19.58 15.73 -4.90
N GLY A 138 20.43 15.94 -3.90
CA GLY A 138 21.86 15.78 -4.04
C GLY A 138 22.20 14.35 -3.69
N LEU A 139 22.73 13.60 -4.62
CA LEU A 139 23.10 12.19 -4.44
C LEU A 139 24.60 12.14 -4.10
N PRO A 140 25.01 11.93 -2.84
CA PRO A 140 26.43 11.75 -2.51
C PRO A 140 27.06 10.65 -3.34
N GLY A 141 28.38 10.68 -3.52
CA GLY A 141 29.07 9.57 -4.20
C GLY A 141 28.85 8.25 -3.45
N ASN A 142 28.83 7.15 -4.20
CA ASN A 142 28.67 5.78 -3.67
C ASN A 142 27.50 5.64 -2.68
N SER A 143 26.35 6.24 -3.01
CA SER A 143 25.22 6.32 -2.08
C SER A 143 24.00 5.54 -2.54
N LEU A 144 23.23 5.09 -1.56
CA LEU A 144 21.87 4.58 -1.69
C LEU A 144 20.93 5.55 -0.99
N ILE A 145 19.95 6.06 -1.71
CA ILE A 145 18.91 6.96 -1.17
C ILE A 145 17.56 6.30 -1.35
N VAL A 146 16.77 6.30 -0.30
CA VAL A 146 15.38 5.86 -0.30
C VAL A 146 14.48 7.02 0.13
N VAL A 147 13.46 7.30 -0.65
CA VAL A 147 12.42 8.28 -0.29
C VAL A 147 11.07 7.62 -0.33
N GLU A 148 10.38 7.61 0.78
CA GLU A 148 8.99 7.20 0.88
C GLU A 148 8.09 8.42 0.78
N LEU A 149 7.22 8.42 -0.21
CA LEU A 149 6.22 9.43 -0.47
C LEU A 149 4.84 8.87 -0.13
N GLN A 150 4.08 9.60 0.68
CA GLN A 150 2.67 9.33 0.91
C GLN A 150 1.87 10.13 -0.11
N ALA A 151 1.06 9.46 -0.92
CA ALA A 151 0.10 10.15 -1.76
C ALA A 151 -0.89 10.90 -0.85
N GLU A 152 -1.08 12.19 -1.12
CA GLU A 152 -2.12 12.95 -0.44
C GLU A 152 -3.47 12.37 -0.81
N ARG A 153 -4.27 12.06 0.17
CA ARG A 153 -5.64 11.63 -0.03
C ARG A 153 -6.42 12.79 -0.65
N SER A 154 -7.07 12.55 -1.78
CA SER A 154 -8.22 13.37 -2.10
C SER A 154 -9.28 13.06 -1.05
N HIS A 155 -9.96 14.05 -0.51
CA HIS A 155 -11.09 13.82 0.40
C HIS A 155 -12.24 13.03 -0.25
N GLY A 156 -12.16 12.72 -1.55
CA GLY A 156 -13.09 11.88 -2.29
C GLY A 156 -12.56 10.43 -2.38
N ILE A 157 -13.32 9.49 -1.82
CA ILE A 157 -13.11 8.05 -1.95
C ILE A 157 -14.10 7.52 -2.97
N HIS A 158 -13.61 7.05 -4.13
CA HIS A 158 -14.45 6.55 -5.20
C HIS A 158 -14.69 5.05 -5.08
N VAL A 159 -15.94 4.65 -5.31
CA VAL A 159 -16.39 3.25 -5.31
C VAL A 159 -17.04 2.95 -6.66
N ASN A 160 -16.64 1.85 -7.31
CA ASN A 160 -17.23 1.40 -8.57
C ASN A 160 -17.35 -0.13 -8.57
N ALA A 161 -18.58 -0.64 -8.61
CA ALA A 161 -18.88 -2.07 -8.51
C ALA A 161 -18.28 -2.89 -9.68
N SER A 162 -18.14 -2.30 -10.88
CA SER A 162 -17.69 -2.99 -12.09
C SER A 162 -16.19 -2.93 -12.30
N THR A 163 -15.55 -1.78 -12.05
CA THR A 163 -14.13 -1.55 -12.33
C THR A 163 -13.26 -1.47 -11.07
N GLY A 164 -13.88 -1.41 -9.89
CA GLY A 164 -13.20 -1.25 -8.62
C GLY A 164 -12.51 -2.51 -8.10
N ASN A 165 -11.57 -2.28 -7.20
CA ASN A 165 -10.86 -3.32 -6.46
C ASN A 165 -10.62 -2.83 -5.02
N ASP A 166 -11.02 -3.60 -4.02
CA ASP A 166 -10.91 -3.21 -2.60
C ASP A 166 -9.47 -3.15 -2.09
N ALA A 167 -8.51 -3.67 -2.85
CA ALA A 167 -7.08 -3.43 -2.61
C ALA A 167 -6.58 -2.08 -3.17
N SER A 168 -7.44 -1.29 -3.83
CA SER A 168 -7.09 0.03 -4.38
C SER A 168 -7.13 1.12 -3.31
N ILE A 169 -6.74 2.33 -3.71
CA ILE A 169 -6.68 3.51 -2.83
C ILE A 169 -7.97 4.35 -2.81
N GLY A 170 -9.00 3.94 -3.53
CA GLY A 170 -10.24 4.70 -3.63
C GLY A 170 -10.16 6.00 -4.44
N SER A 171 -9.16 6.19 -5.30
CA SER A 171 -9.15 7.34 -6.23
C SER A 171 -10.07 7.09 -7.42
N LEU A 172 -10.44 8.14 -8.17
CA LEU A 172 -11.23 8.01 -9.40
C LEU A 172 -10.61 7.05 -10.43
N ALA A 173 -9.26 7.03 -10.54
CA ALA A 173 -8.55 6.14 -11.46
C ALA A 173 -8.39 4.70 -10.91
N TYR A 174 -8.47 4.53 -9.59
CA TYR A 174 -8.32 3.26 -8.89
C TYR A 174 -9.39 3.17 -7.80
N PRO A 175 -10.67 3.01 -8.17
CA PRO A 175 -11.76 2.98 -7.22
C PRO A 175 -11.77 1.69 -6.40
N LEU A 176 -12.39 1.75 -5.24
CA LEU A 176 -12.76 0.58 -4.47
C LEU A 176 -13.93 -0.14 -5.15
N LYS A 177 -14.11 -1.41 -4.85
CA LYS A 177 -15.20 -2.21 -5.43
C LYS A 177 -16.48 -2.12 -4.59
N THR A 178 -16.32 -2.10 -3.26
CA THR A 178 -17.44 -2.13 -2.31
C THR A 178 -17.55 -0.83 -1.52
N ILE A 179 -18.77 -0.47 -1.14
CA ILE A 179 -19.03 0.68 -0.25
C ILE A 179 -18.48 0.38 1.13
N GLN A 180 -18.52 -0.90 1.58
CA GLN A 180 -17.95 -1.28 2.87
C GLN A 180 -16.44 -1.00 2.94
N ALA A 181 -15.68 -1.36 1.90
CA ALA A 181 -14.25 -1.06 1.87
C ALA A 181 -13.97 0.46 1.94
N ALA A 182 -14.82 1.26 1.30
CA ALA A 182 -14.74 2.72 1.41
C ALA A 182 -15.09 3.22 2.81
N ALA A 183 -16.13 2.64 3.44
CA ALA A 183 -16.52 2.98 4.81
C ALA A 183 -15.43 2.66 5.84
N ASP A 184 -14.71 1.55 5.65
CA ASP A 184 -13.58 1.16 6.51
C ASP A 184 -12.35 2.07 6.33
N MET A 185 -12.21 2.65 5.13
CA MET A 185 -11.11 3.56 4.77
C MET A 185 -11.40 5.00 5.17
N ALA A 186 -12.67 5.42 5.17
CA ALA A 186 -13.07 6.81 5.35
C ALA A 186 -12.65 7.37 6.70
N GLU A 187 -12.18 8.62 6.71
CA GLU A 187 -11.83 9.40 7.89
C GLU A 187 -12.72 10.66 7.98
N PRO A 188 -12.82 11.30 9.15
CA PRO A 188 -13.60 12.52 9.29
C PRO A 188 -13.23 13.59 8.25
N GLY A 189 -14.22 14.11 7.53
CA GLY A 189 -14.08 15.06 6.42
C GLY A 189 -14.01 14.41 5.04
N ASP A 190 -13.99 13.06 4.95
CA ASP A 190 -14.00 12.37 3.67
C ASP A 190 -15.40 12.27 3.06
N THR A 191 -15.45 12.22 1.73
CA THR A 191 -16.67 11.96 0.95
C THR A 191 -16.50 10.66 0.18
N VAL A 192 -17.32 9.67 0.45
CA VAL A 192 -17.42 8.44 -0.34
C VAL A 192 -18.34 8.70 -1.52
N ILE A 193 -17.78 8.65 -2.72
CA ILE A 193 -18.46 8.89 -4.00
C ILE A 193 -18.72 7.56 -4.67
N VAL A 194 -19.97 7.13 -4.67
CA VAL A 194 -20.39 5.83 -5.20
C VAL A 194 -20.84 6.02 -6.65
N HIS A 195 -20.18 5.29 -7.56
CA HIS A 195 -20.49 5.30 -8.98
C HIS A 195 -21.64 4.35 -9.31
N GLU A 196 -22.22 4.54 -10.50
CA GLU A 196 -23.35 3.75 -11.00
C GLU A 196 -23.17 2.25 -10.80
N GLY A 197 -24.24 1.61 -10.28
CA GLY A 197 -24.25 0.18 -10.08
C GLY A 197 -25.23 -0.30 -9.02
N ILE A 198 -25.34 -1.62 -8.93
CA ILE A 198 -26.12 -2.31 -7.88
C ILE A 198 -25.14 -2.89 -6.86
N TYR A 199 -25.19 -2.36 -5.65
CA TYR A 199 -24.35 -2.78 -4.53
C TYR A 199 -25.19 -3.67 -3.60
N ARG A 200 -24.86 -4.97 -3.59
CA ARG A 200 -25.52 -5.96 -2.72
C ARG A 200 -24.64 -6.22 -1.54
N GLU A 201 -24.74 -5.35 -0.56
CA GLU A 201 -23.89 -5.39 0.62
C GLU A 201 -24.57 -4.74 1.83
N ARG A 202 -24.13 -5.14 3.00
CA ARG A 202 -24.44 -4.45 4.25
C ARG A 202 -23.29 -3.49 4.55
N VAL A 203 -23.56 -2.20 4.56
CA VAL A 203 -22.56 -1.20 4.91
C VAL A 203 -22.66 -0.89 6.40
N SER A 204 -21.56 -1.09 7.12
CA SER A 204 -21.43 -0.84 8.54
C SER A 204 -20.16 -0.01 8.76
N PRO A 205 -20.23 1.33 8.71
CA PRO A 205 -19.08 2.19 8.91
C PRO A 205 -18.44 1.95 10.29
N SER A 206 -17.12 1.76 10.32
CA SER A 206 -16.37 1.53 11.56
C SER A 206 -16.20 2.80 12.40
N ARG A 207 -16.44 3.98 11.80
CA ARG A 207 -16.31 5.29 12.44
C ARG A 207 -17.28 6.32 11.83
N GLY A 208 -17.55 7.39 12.57
CA GLY A 208 -18.32 8.54 12.11
C GLY A 208 -17.45 9.76 11.81
N GLY A 209 -18.09 10.92 11.57
CA GLY A 209 -17.43 12.21 11.53
C GLY A 209 -16.90 12.64 12.89
N GLU A 210 -16.03 13.65 12.91
CA GLU A 210 -15.47 14.23 14.14
C GLU A 210 -16.30 15.42 14.65
N SER A 211 -16.88 16.19 13.73
CA SER A 211 -17.74 17.35 14.02
C SER A 211 -18.68 17.60 12.84
N GLU A 212 -19.55 18.64 12.96
CA GLU A 212 -20.42 19.06 11.86
C GLU A 212 -19.64 19.58 10.65
N GLU A 213 -18.43 20.13 10.85
CA GLU A 213 -17.55 20.60 9.79
C GLU A 213 -16.71 19.47 9.17
N LYS A 214 -16.64 18.32 9.84
CA LYS A 214 -15.89 17.15 9.38
C LYS A 214 -16.72 15.87 9.39
N PRO A 215 -17.89 15.84 8.72
CA PRO A 215 -18.66 14.61 8.56
C PRO A 215 -17.95 13.64 7.64
N ILE A 216 -18.31 12.35 7.72
CA ILE A 216 -18.07 11.40 6.63
C ILE A 216 -19.34 11.39 5.79
N VAL A 217 -19.21 11.75 4.51
CA VAL A 217 -20.35 11.86 3.60
C VAL A 217 -20.36 10.68 2.63
N PHE A 218 -21.50 10.03 2.46
CA PHE A 218 -21.73 9.03 1.43
C PHE A 218 -22.70 9.59 0.41
N MET A 219 -22.32 9.61 -0.86
CA MET A 219 -23.16 10.14 -1.93
C MET A 219 -22.99 9.40 -3.25
N ALA A 220 -24.03 9.37 -4.07
CA ALA A 220 -23.91 8.94 -5.46
C ALA A 220 -23.07 9.95 -6.27
N ALA A 221 -22.33 9.49 -7.24
CA ALA A 221 -21.68 10.34 -8.22
C ALA A 221 -22.77 11.13 -8.99
N LYS A 222 -22.46 12.39 -9.30
CA LYS A 222 -23.46 13.30 -9.88
C LYS A 222 -24.03 12.75 -11.20
N GLY A 223 -25.34 12.54 -11.23
CA GLY A 223 -26.07 12.06 -12.39
C GLY A 223 -25.99 10.55 -12.64
N GLU A 224 -25.41 9.80 -11.72
CA GLU A 224 -25.29 8.36 -11.80
C GLU A 224 -26.37 7.67 -10.92
N ASN A 225 -26.86 6.51 -11.38
CA ASN A 225 -27.85 5.71 -10.66
C ASN A 225 -27.20 4.68 -9.76
N VAL A 226 -27.37 4.82 -8.44
CA VAL A 226 -26.79 3.93 -7.44
C VAL A 226 -27.90 3.25 -6.67
N GLU A 227 -27.89 1.91 -6.65
CA GLU A 227 -28.83 1.13 -5.87
C GLU A 227 -28.08 0.30 -4.82
N ILE A 228 -28.41 0.47 -3.55
CA ILE A 228 -27.93 -0.38 -2.46
C ILE A 228 -29.04 -1.35 -2.09
N LYS A 229 -28.78 -2.65 -2.19
CA LYS A 229 -29.77 -3.70 -1.94
C LYS A 229 -29.34 -4.64 -0.83
N GLY A 230 -30.17 -4.77 0.21
CA GLY A 230 -29.99 -5.77 1.25
C GLY A 230 -30.49 -7.17 0.86
N SER A 231 -30.75 -7.40 -0.44
CA SER A 231 -31.26 -8.66 -0.96
C SER A 231 -30.29 -9.29 -1.95
N GLU A 232 -30.28 -10.61 -2.01
CA GLU A 232 -29.45 -11.36 -2.97
C GLU A 232 -30.29 -11.90 -4.12
N VAL A 233 -29.65 -12.14 -5.27
CA VAL A 233 -30.27 -12.75 -6.43
C VAL A 233 -30.25 -14.27 -6.26
N MET A 234 -31.41 -14.84 -6.00
CA MET A 234 -31.54 -16.28 -5.94
C MET A 234 -31.55 -16.87 -7.35
N LYS A 235 -30.65 -17.79 -7.62
CA LYS A 235 -30.51 -18.51 -8.90
C LYS A 235 -30.76 -19.99 -8.70
N GLY A 236 -31.06 -20.71 -9.80
CA GLY A 236 -31.26 -22.15 -9.74
C GLY A 236 -32.66 -22.57 -9.34
N TRP A 237 -33.65 -21.71 -9.57
CA TRP A 237 -35.06 -22.03 -9.40
C TRP A 237 -35.46 -23.23 -10.27
N LYS A 238 -36.15 -24.21 -9.69
CA LYS A 238 -36.70 -25.37 -10.37
C LYS A 238 -38.21 -25.31 -10.31
N LYS A 239 -38.87 -25.52 -11.45
CA LYS A 239 -40.32 -25.61 -11.50
C LYS A 239 -40.74 -26.98 -10.95
N VAL A 240 -41.56 -27.01 -9.91
CA VAL A 240 -42.09 -28.21 -9.29
C VAL A 240 -43.44 -28.61 -9.94
N ASN A 241 -44.30 -27.58 -10.18
CA ASN A 241 -45.56 -27.71 -10.89
C ASN A 241 -45.93 -26.38 -11.54
N ASP A 242 -47.15 -26.22 -12.05
CA ASP A 242 -47.52 -25.02 -12.81
C ASP A 242 -47.53 -23.73 -11.99
N THR A 243 -47.65 -23.83 -10.68
CA THR A 243 -47.75 -22.66 -9.78
C THR A 243 -46.60 -22.57 -8.80
N THR A 244 -45.78 -23.64 -8.68
CA THR A 244 -44.77 -23.75 -7.61
C THR A 244 -43.35 -23.84 -8.18
N TRP A 245 -42.47 -23.04 -7.63
CA TRP A 245 -41.02 -23.07 -7.90
C TRP A 245 -40.30 -23.29 -6.59
N GLU A 246 -39.19 -24.02 -6.63
CA GLU A 246 -38.31 -24.24 -5.48
C GLU A 246 -36.87 -23.77 -5.77
N VAL A 247 -36.17 -23.37 -4.74
CA VAL A 247 -34.74 -23.11 -4.77
C VAL A 247 -34.13 -23.51 -3.44
N GLY A 248 -33.00 -24.22 -3.49
CA GLY A 248 -32.24 -24.58 -2.29
C GLY A 248 -31.33 -23.42 -1.87
N ILE A 249 -31.46 -23.00 -0.63
CA ILE A 249 -30.59 -21.95 -0.06
C ILE A 249 -29.58 -22.64 0.87
N PRO A 250 -28.29 -22.71 0.49
CA PRO A 250 -27.27 -23.34 1.31
C PRO A 250 -26.97 -22.55 2.58
N ASN A 251 -26.63 -23.19 3.69
CA ASN A 251 -26.32 -22.54 4.97
C ASN A 251 -25.27 -21.45 4.86
N LYS A 252 -24.26 -21.64 4.00
CA LYS A 252 -23.19 -20.65 3.75
C LYS A 252 -23.70 -19.30 3.24
N PHE A 253 -24.92 -19.25 2.71
CA PHE A 253 -25.57 -18.02 2.25
C PHE A 253 -25.82 -17.04 3.41
N PHE A 254 -26.07 -17.55 4.60
CA PHE A 254 -26.36 -16.77 5.80
C PHE A 254 -25.10 -16.41 6.61
N GLY A 255 -23.90 -16.77 6.13
CA GLY A 255 -22.66 -16.56 6.85
C GLY A 255 -22.56 -17.39 8.13
N GLY A 256 -22.23 -16.76 9.25
CA GLY A 256 -22.07 -17.43 10.54
C GLY A 256 -23.37 -17.74 11.30
N PHE A 257 -24.50 -17.18 10.86
CA PHE A 257 -25.79 -17.35 11.54
C PHE A 257 -26.90 -17.54 10.52
N ASN A 258 -27.57 -18.69 10.57
CA ASN A 258 -28.76 -18.96 9.77
C ASN A 258 -30.01 -18.89 10.65
N PRO A 259 -30.83 -17.83 10.54
CA PRO A 259 -32.03 -17.67 11.35
C PRO A 259 -33.07 -18.76 11.11
N TYR A 260 -33.02 -19.46 9.99
CA TYR A 260 -33.95 -20.56 9.66
C TYR A 260 -33.47 -21.92 10.17
N ALA A 261 -32.24 -22.02 10.69
CA ALA A 261 -31.73 -23.24 11.28
C ALA A 261 -32.03 -23.37 12.79
N GLU A 262 -32.47 -22.27 13.42
CA GLU A 262 -32.82 -22.28 14.84
C GLU A 262 -34.30 -22.52 15.04
N THR A 263 -34.61 -23.39 16.00
CA THR A 263 -36.00 -23.58 16.46
C THR A 263 -36.38 -22.38 17.33
N LEU A 264 -37.36 -21.62 16.89
CA LEU A 264 -37.90 -20.53 17.70
C LEU A 264 -38.69 -21.12 18.87
N HIS A 265 -38.18 -20.92 20.07
CA HIS A 265 -38.90 -21.23 21.30
C HIS A 265 -39.54 -19.94 21.82
N GLY A 266 -40.87 -19.87 21.80
CA GLY A 266 -41.59 -18.73 22.32
C GLY A 266 -43.07 -18.98 22.47
N ASP A 267 -43.62 -18.54 23.59
CA ASP A 267 -45.01 -18.77 24.00
C ASP A 267 -46.07 -18.04 23.15
N TRP A 268 -45.64 -17.14 22.30
CA TRP A 268 -46.55 -16.29 21.52
C TRP A 268 -47.10 -16.98 20.26
N PHE A 269 -46.59 -18.17 19.91
CA PHE A 269 -47.16 -19.03 18.86
C PHE A 269 -48.18 -20.04 19.37
N GLU A 270 -48.33 -20.22 20.66
CA GLU A 270 -49.27 -21.22 21.25
C GLU A 270 -50.67 -20.68 21.52
N ARG A 271 -50.97 -19.41 21.18
CA ARG A 271 -52.30 -18.82 21.39
C ARG A 271 -52.93 -18.41 20.06
N GLY A 272 -53.23 -19.39 19.24
CA GLY A 272 -54.06 -19.26 18.06
C GLY A 272 -55.08 -20.34 17.98
#